data_bef064a0bd9cb4184927293b2dd4cdeb
#
_entry.id   bef064a0bd9cb4184927293b2dd4cdeb
#
_cell.length_a   1.000
_cell.length_b   1.000
_cell.length_c   1.000
_cell.angle_alpha   90.00
_cell.angle_beta   90.00
_cell.angle_gamma   90.00
#
_symmetry.space_group_name_H-M   'P 1'
#
loop_
_entity.id
_entity.type
_entity.pdbx_description
1 polymer ?
#
loop_
_entity_poly.entity_id
_entity_poly.type
_entity_poly.pdbx_seq_one_letter_code
_entity_poly.pdbx_strand_id
1 'polypeptide(L)'
;AKGELPAAVSSGFLGALVGGFLAGGVILVLRKALAGLPRSLDGIRSILLLPLLGVGLTGFLMFLINIPMAAINTGLNNFLSSLSGSSAVLLGLLVGGMMAVDMGGPVNKAAYVFATGTLAESVASGGSIVMAAVMAAGMVPPLAVFVATLLFKDKFTEEERNSGLTNIVMGLSFITEGAIPFGAADPARAIPSFIVGSALTGALVGLSLIHISEPTRQAEI
;
A
#
# COMPACT_ATOMS: atom_id res chain seq x y z
N ALA A 1 33.60 6.06 21.04
CA ALA A 1 32.68 6.43 19.98
C ALA A 1 32.43 5.18 19.12
N LYS A 2 31.34 4.46 19.35
CA LYS A 2 30.83 3.45 18.45
C LYS A 2 30.29 4.22 17.25
N GLY A 3 30.93 4.08 16.09
CA GLY A 3 30.41 4.60 14.84
C GLY A 3 29.10 3.89 14.53
N GLU A 4 27.98 4.47 14.94
CA GLU A 4 26.69 4.07 14.41
C GLU A 4 26.71 4.37 12.94
N LEU A 5 26.58 3.33 12.12
CA LEU A 5 26.33 3.50 10.70
C LEU A 5 25.10 4.42 10.58
N PRO A 6 25.13 5.44 9.72
CA PRO A 6 23.97 6.28 9.52
C PRO A 6 22.77 5.38 9.24
N ALA A 7 21.67 5.61 9.96
CA ALA A 7 20.44 4.84 9.78
C ALA A 7 20.16 4.73 8.30
N ALA A 8 20.05 3.49 7.78
CA ALA A 8 19.90 3.23 6.37
C ALA A 8 18.67 4.01 5.89
N VAL A 9 18.90 4.99 5.02
CA VAL A 9 17.84 5.83 4.46
C VAL A 9 16.96 4.92 3.61
N SER A 10 15.79 4.56 4.13
CA SER A 10 14.88 3.61 3.48
C SER A 10 13.90 4.35 2.58
N SER A 11 13.91 4.02 1.30
CA SER A 11 12.90 4.46 0.35
C SER A 11 11.57 3.68 0.47
N GLY A 12 11.53 2.68 1.33
CA GLY A 12 10.35 1.88 1.60
C GLY A 12 9.76 1.21 0.35
N PHE A 13 8.44 1.07 0.36
CA PHE A 13 7.70 0.47 -0.77
C PHE A 13 7.81 1.30 -2.06
N LEU A 14 7.85 2.64 -1.95
CA LEU A 14 7.99 3.52 -3.11
C LEU A 14 9.29 3.24 -3.89
N GLY A 15 10.39 3.04 -3.18
CA GLY A 15 11.66 2.68 -3.80
C GLY A 15 11.61 1.31 -4.47
N ALA A 16 10.97 0.32 -3.85
CA ALA A 16 10.81 -1.01 -4.43
C ALA A 16 9.97 -0.98 -5.73
N LEU A 17 8.88 -0.19 -5.75
CA LEU A 17 8.04 0.00 -6.93
C LEU A 17 8.84 0.61 -8.10
N VAL A 18 9.53 1.73 -7.84
CA VAL A 18 10.37 2.39 -8.85
C VAL A 18 11.48 1.45 -9.31
N GLY A 19 12.08 0.68 -8.39
CA GLY A 19 13.11 -0.31 -8.69
C GLY A 19 12.62 -1.39 -9.66
N GLY A 20 11.39 -1.86 -9.51
CA GLY A 20 10.78 -2.84 -10.42
C GLY A 20 10.64 -2.31 -11.85
N PHE A 21 10.09 -1.10 -12.02
CA PHE A 21 9.98 -0.44 -13.33
C PHE A 21 11.35 -0.14 -13.94
N LEU A 22 12.30 0.33 -13.12
CA LEU A 22 13.65 0.62 -13.54
C LEU A 22 14.37 -0.64 -14.04
N ALA A 23 14.26 -1.75 -13.31
CA ALA A 23 14.84 -3.02 -13.71
C ALA A 23 14.28 -3.49 -15.06
N GLY A 24 12.95 -3.40 -15.25
CA GLY A 24 12.31 -3.70 -16.52
C GLY A 24 12.86 -2.84 -17.67
N GLY A 25 12.95 -1.52 -17.46
CA GLY A 25 13.51 -0.57 -18.42
C GLY A 25 14.98 -0.86 -18.76
N VAL A 26 15.80 -1.12 -17.75
CA VAL A 26 17.21 -1.49 -17.93
C VAL A 26 17.37 -2.75 -18.79
N ILE A 27 16.58 -3.79 -18.50
CA ILE A 27 16.63 -5.04 -19.26
C ILE A 27 16.17 -4.81 -20.72
N LEU A 28 15.15 -4.00 -20.97
CA LEU A 28 14.72 -3.66 -22.32
C LEU A 28 15.83 -2.96 -23.12
N VAL A 29 16.50 -1.98 -22.50
CA VAL A 29 17.62 -1.27 -23.11
C VAL A 29 18.80 -2.22 -23.38
N LEU A 30 19.17 -3.04 -22.40
CA LEU A 30 20.26 -4.02 -22.56
C LEU A 30 19.97 -5.04 -23.65
N ARG A 31 18.74 -5.56 -23.73
CA ARG A 31 18.34 -6.49 -24.81
C ARG A 31 18.50 -5.86 -26.18
N LYS A 32 18.16 -4.58 -26.31
CA LYS A 32 18.31 -3.84 -27.57
C LYS A 32 19.78 -3.56 -27.88
N ALA A 33 20.58 -3.15 -26.90
CA ALA A 33 21.99 -2.88 -27.06
C ALA A 33 22.80 -4.15 -27.43
N LEU A 34 22.44 -5.29 -26.84
CA LEU A 34 23.11 -6.57 -27.09
C LEU A 34 22.49 -7.36 -28.26
N ALA A 35 21.53 -6.78 -28.99
CA ALA A 35 20.89 -7.45 -30.13
C ALA A 35 21.85 -7.70 -31.33
N GLY A 36 22.93 -6.90 -31.44
CA GLY A 36 23.93 -7.05 -32.49
C GLY A 36 24.96 -8.17 -32.27
N LEU A 37 24.90 -8.88 -31.15
CA LEU A 37 25.82 -9.98 -30.86
C LEU A 37 25.53 -11.20 -31.77
N PRO A 38 26.59 -11.92 -32.22
CA PRO A 38 26.45 -13.15 -33.01
C PRO A 38 25.64 -14.21 -32.27
N ARG A 39 24.88 -15.03 -33.00
CA ARG A 39 24.04 -16.11 -32.42
C ARG A 39 24.82 -17.12 -31.57
N SER A 40 26.11 -17.33 -31.87
CA SER A 40 26.99 -18.17 -31.06
C SER A 40 27.17 -17.69 -29.63
N LEU A 41 26.88 -16.42 -29.34
CA LEU A 41 27.00 -15.80 -28.01
C LEU A 41 25.65 -15.65 -27.31
N ASP A 42 24.53 -16.15 -27.86
CA ASP A 42 23.21 -16.01 -27.29
C ASP A 42 23.09 -16.61 -25.87
N GLY A 43 23.77 -17.72 -25.61
CA GLY A 43 23.84 -18.33 -24.29
C GLY A 43 24.56 -17.41 -23.28
N ILE A 44 25.68 -16.85 -23.66
CA ILE A 44 26.43 -15.90 -22.80
C ILE A 44 25.60 -14.61 -22.58
N ARG A 45 24.96 -14.12 -23.63
CA ARG A 45 24.09 -12.95 -23.54
C ARG A 45 22.97 -13.13 -22.51
N SER A 46 22.25 -14.26 -22.58
CA SER A 46 21.07 -14.49 -21.75
C SER A 46 21.38 -14.93 -20.32
N ILE A 47 22.45 -15.73 -20.14
CA ILE A 47 22.77 -16.33 -18.83
C ILE A 47 23.73 -15.46 -18.02
N LEU A 48 24.64 -14.75 -18.70
CA LEU A 48 25.70 -13.97 -18.03
C LEU A 48 25.49 -12.46 -18.18
N LEU A 49 25.45 -11.94 -19.43
CA LEU A 49 25.49 -10.50 -19.65
C LEU A 49 24.22 -9.78 -19.18
N LEU A 50 23.04 -10.31 -19.51
CA LEU A 50 21.78 -9.69 -19.10
C LEU A 50 21.58 -9.69 -17.58
N PRO A 51 21.80 -10.79 -16.84
CA PRO A 51 21.68 -10.74 -15.38
C PRO A 51 22.78 -9.86 -14.73
N LEU A 52 24.02 -10.00 -15.14
CA LEU A 52 25.13 -9.26 -14.53
C LEU A 52 25.00 -7.75 -14.75
N LEU A 53 24.81 -7.32 -16.00
CA LEU A 53 24.65 -5.91 -16.34
C LEU A 53 23.30 -5.38 -15.86
N GLY A 54 22.24 -6.18 -15.92
CA GLY A 54 20.92 -5.82 -15.46
C GLY A 54 20.90 -5.52 -13.97
N VAL A 55 21.43 -6.42 -13.14
CA VAL A 55 21.53 -6.21 -11.69
C VAL A 55 22.47 -5.06 -11.36
N GLY A 56 23.66 -5.01 -12.00
CA GLY A 56 24.65 -3.96 -11.75
C GLY A 56 24.14 -2.56 -12.08
N LEU A 57 23.56 -2.37 -13.27
CA LEU A 57 23.00 -1.08 -13.69
C LEU A 57 21.78 -0.69 -12.89
N THR A 58 20.87 -1.63 -12.63
CA THR A 58 19.68 -1.36 -11.79
C THR A 58 20.11 -0.96 -10.38
N GLY A 59 21.05 -1.68 -9.76
CA GLY A 59 21.57 -1.35 -8.44
C GLY A 59 22.22 0.02 -8.38
N PHE A 60 23.05 0.35 -9.38
CA PHE A 60 23.68 1.66 -9.48
C PHE A 60 22.66 2.80 -9.64
N LEU A 61 21.66 2.63 -10.52
CA LEU A 61 20.61 3.62 -10.72
C LEU A 61 19.72 3.74 -9.46
N MET A 62 19.43 2.62 -8.79
CA MET A 62 18.69 2.65 -7.53
C MET A 62 19.44 3.38 -6.43
N PHE A 63 20.75 3.32 -6.39
CA PHE A 63 21.55 4.10 -5.44
C PHE A 63 21.26 5.62 -5.58
N LEU A 64 21.13 6.12 -6.81
CA LEU A 64 20.81 7.53 -7.08
C LEU A 64 19.34 7.85 -6.75
N ILE A 65 18.42 6.96 -7.16
CA ILE A 65 16.97 7.16 -7.01
C ILE A 65 16.52 6.95 -5.54
N ASN A 66 17.26 6.17 -4.77
CA ASN A 66 16.91 5.91 -3.37
C ASN A 66 16.86 7.19 -2.53
N ILE A 67 17.71 8.18 -2.81
CA ILE A 67 17.76 9.45 -2.07
C ILE A 67 16.42 10.21 -2.18
N PRO A 68 15.92 10.57 -3.38
CA PRO A 68 14.64 11.26 -3.50
C PRO A 68 13.46 10.41 -3.03
N MET A 69 13.47 9.10 -3.26
CA MET A 69 12.39 8.23 -2.80
C MET A 69 12.34 8.13 -1.27
N ALA A 70 13.49 8.09 -0.62
CA ALA A 70 13.56 8.13 0.83
C ALA A 70 13.10 9.47 1.40
N ALA A 71 13.40 10.58 0.74
CA ALA A 71 12.91 11.90 1.15
C ALA A 71 11.37 11.97 1.06
N ILE A 72 10.77 11.43 0.00
CA ILE A 72 9.31 11.35 -0.15
C ILE A 72 8.71 10.46 0.93
N ASN A 73 9.28 9.27 1.16
CA ASN A 73 8.81 8.33 2.19
C ASN A 73 8.89 8.95 3.59
N THR A 74 9.99 9.61 3.92
CA THR A 74 10.18 10.30 5.20
C THR A 74 9.21 11.48 5.35
N GLY A 75 9.02 12.28 4.28
CA GLY A 75 8.07 13.39 4.28
C GLY A 75 6.64 12.92 4.54
N LEU A 76 6.22 11.82 3.90
CA LEU A 76 4.89 11.23 4.12
C LEU A 76 4.74 10.72 5.56
N ASN A 77 5.73 10.00 6.09
CA ASN A 77 5.71 9.51 7.48
C ASN A 77 5.64 10.67 8.47
N ASN A 78 6.43 11.73 8.28
CA ASN A 78 6.41 12.91 9.14
C ASN A 78 5.06 13.62 9.09
N PHE A 79 4.46 13.75 7.90
CA PHE A 79 3.12 14.31 7.73
C PHE A 79 2.07 13.49 8.50
N LEU A 80 2.03 12.18 8.30
CA LEU A 80 1.09 11.30 9.01
C LEU A 80 1.32 11.32 10.53
N SER A 81 2.58 11.32 10.97
CA SER A 81 2.93 11.42 12.39
C SER A 81 2.50 12.74 13.01
N SER A 82 2.54 13.85 12.26
CA SER A 82 2.07 15.15 12.75
C SER A 82 0.56 15.19 13.03
N LEU A 83 -0.21 14.32 12.39
CA LEU A 83 -1.66 14.18 12.61
C LEU A 83 -2.00 13.29 13.81
N SER A 84 -1.09 12.38 14.23
CA SER A 84 -1.38 11.42 15.30
C SER A 84 -1.61 12.05 16.67
N GLY A 85 -1.08 13.26 16.90
CA GLY A 85 -1.28 14.01 18.15
C GLY A 85 -2.53 14.87 18.21
N SER A 86 -3.19 15.15 17.08
CA SER A 86 -4.25 16.18 17.00
C SER A 86 -5.66 15.58 16.96
N SER A 87 -5.86 14.45 16.28
CA SER A 87 -7.16 13.79 16.14
C SER A 87 -7.00 12.39 15.53
N ALA A 88 -7.22 11.36 16.33
CA ALA A 88 -7.25 9.98 15.85
C ALA A 88 -8.35 9.75 14.79
N VAL A 89 -9.44 10.52 14.86
CA VAL A 89 -10.52 10.48 13.87
C VAL A 89 -10.05 10.99 12.52
N LEU A 90 -9.36 12.13 12.49
CA LEU A 90 -8.83 12.71 11.25
C LEU A 90 -7.75 11.82 10.64
N LEU A 91 -6.86 11.29 11.47
CA LEU A 91 -5.85 10.35 11.02
C LEU A 91 -6.48 9.05 10.49
N GLY A 92 -7.46 8.49 11.20
CA GLY A 92 -8.22 7.33 10.75
C GLY A 92 -8.93 7.57 9.42
N LEU A 93 -9.56 8.74 9.24
CA LEU A 93 -10.21 9.14 7.99
C LEU A 93 -9.18 9.18 6.84
N LEU A 94 -8.01 9.79 7.06
CA LEU A 94 -6.98 9.93 6.05
C LEU A 94 -6.38 8.58 5.66
N VAL A 95 -5.88 7.81 6.64
CA VAL A 95 -5.26 6.50 6.34
C VAL A 95 -6.28 5.51 5.80
N GLY A 96 -7.53 5.58 6.27
CA GLY A 96 -8.64 4.79 5.74
C GLY A 96 -8.92 5.09 4.28
N GLY A 97 -9.00 6.36 3.91
CA GLY A 97 -9.16 6.78 2.51
C GLY A 97 -8.00 6.31 1.63
N MET A 98 -6.75 6.45 2.11
CA MET A 98 -5.55 5.99 1.41
C MET A 98 -5.58 4.49 1.09
N MET A 99 -6.21 3.67 1.92
CA MET A 99 -6.33 2.23 1.68
C MET A 99 -7.12 1.89 0.41
N ALA A 100 -8.06 2.75 0.00
CA ALA A 100 -8.97 2.51 -1.11
C ALA A 100 -8.61 3.25 -2.41
N VAL A 101 -7.65 4.18 -2.39
CA VAL A 101 -7.27 4.98 -3.56
C VAL A 101 -6.78 4.10 -4.71
N ASP A 102 -5.92 3.17 -4.42
CA ASP A 102 -5.25 2.30 -5.41
C ASP A 102 -5.28 0.81 -5.06
N MET A 103 -6.09 0.43 -4.05
CA MET A 103 -6.46 -0.94 -3.69
C MET A 103 -5.28 -1.94 -3.67
N GLY A 104 -4.18 -1.57 -3.02
CA GLY A 104 -2.96 -2.38 -2.94
C GLY A 104 -1.74 -1.74 -3.59
N GLY A 105 -1.89 -0.57 -4.22
CA GLY A 105 -0.82 0.20 -4.84
C GLY A 105 0.02 1.02 -3.84
N PRO A 106 0.77 2.02 -4.35
CA PRO A 106 1.70 2.81 -3.54
C PRO A 106 1.06 3.56 -2.38
N VAL A 107 -0.12 4.15 -2.58
CA VAL A 107 -0.82 4.96 -1.56
C VAL A 107 -1.34 4.06 -0.44
N ASN A 108 -1.95 2.93 -0.80
CA ASN A 108 -2.38 1.89 0.13
C ASN A 108 -1.20 1.38 0.97
N LYS A 109 -0.08 1.01 0.31
CA LYS A 109 1.10 0.46 1.00
C LYS A 109 1.79 1.50 1.89
N ALA A 110 1.76 2.78 1.52
CA ALA A 110 2.29 3.85 2.37
C ALA A 110 1.50 3.96 3.68
N ALA A 111 0.16 3.94 3.63
CA ALA A 111 -0.69 3.92 4.83
C ALA A 111 -0.44 2.67 5.68
N TYR A 112 -0.32 1.50 5.06
CA TYR A 112 -0.06 0.24 5.76
C TYR A 112 1.32 0.22 6.45
N VAL A 113 2.38 0.64 5.77
CA VAL A 113 3.74 0.71 6.33
C VAL A 113 3.80 1.70 7.48
N PHE A 114 3.16 2.87 7.36
CA PHE A 114 3.03 3.82 8.46
C PHE A 114 2.33 3.18 9.67
N ALA A 115 1.20 2.50 9.45
CA ALA A 115 0.45 1.84 10.51
C ALA A 115 1.26 0.73 11.21
N THR A 116 2.05 -0.05 10.46
CA THR A 116 2.94 -1.07 11.04
C THR A 116 4.04 -0.45 11.90
N GLY A 117 4.54 0.74 11.53
CA GLY A 117 5.48 1.51 12.35
C GLY A 117 4.87 1.89 13.71
N THR A 118 3.63 2.41 13.71
CA THR A 118 2.92 2.76 14.96
C THR A 118 2.60 1.53 15.81
N LEU A 119 2.39 0.36 15.20
CA LEU A 119 2.15 -0.87 15.94
C LEU A 119 3.36 -1.28 16.79
N ALA A 120 4.57 -1.16 16.22
CA ALA A 120 5.80 -1.50 16.96
C ALA A 120 5.98 -0.67 18.22
N GLU A 121 5.56 0.60 18.21
CA GLU A 121 5.63 1.52 19.35
C GLU A 121 4.49 1.30 20.37
N SER A 122 3.35 0.80 19.95
CA SER A 122 2.12 0.71 20.76
C SER A 122 1.80 -0.69 21.29
N VAL A 123 2.64 -1.70 21.05
CA VAL A 123 2.44 -3.07 21.56
C VAL A 123 2.27 -3.10 23.08
N ALA A 124 3.06 -2.32 23.81
CA ALA A 124 2.98 -2.26 25.27
C ALA A 124 1.70 -1.59 25.80
N SER A 125 1.04 -0.76 24.99
CA SER A 125 -0.19 -0.02 25.32
C SER A 125 -1.48 -0.69 24.80
N GLY A 126 -1.39 -1.92 24.28
CA GLY A 126 -2.56 -2.70 23.85
C GLY A 126 -2.88 -2.62 22.37
N GLY A 127 -2.03 -2.00 21.55
CA GLY A 127 -2.17 -1.98 20.09
C GLY A 127 -2.25 -0.58 19.48
N SER A 128 -2.29 -0.51 18.15
CA SER A 128 -2.32 0.75 17.39
C SER A 128 -3.71 1.04 16.85
N ILE A 129 -4.27 2.19 17.22
CA ILE A 129 -5.53 2.71 16.65
C ILE A 129 -5.39 2.90 15.14
N VAL A 130 -4.23 3.35 14.69
CA VAL A 130 -3.93 3.56 13.26
C VAL A 130 -3.96 2.24 12.50
N MET A 131 -3.35 1.19 13.06
CA MET A 131 -3.36 -0.13 12.45
C MET A 131 -4.78 -0.71 12.39
N ALA A 132 -5.57 -0.55 13.45
CA ALA A 132 -6.97 -0.97 13.46
C ALA A 132 -7.81 -0.24 12.39
N ALA A 133 -7.60 1.08 12.23
CA ALA A 133 -8.27 1.88 11.20
C ALA A 133 -7.88 1.43 9.78
N VAL A 134 -6.59 1.21 9.52
CA VAL A 134 -6.08 0.72 8.24
C VAL A 134 -6.63 -0.67 7.90
N MET A 135 -6.62 -1.60 8.87
CA MET A 135 -7.16 -2.95 8.68
C MET A 135 -8.65 -2.92 8.33
N ALA A 136 -9.47 -2.24 9.15
CA ALA A 136 -10.90 -2.14 8.90
C ALA A 136 -11.23 -1.44 7.57
N ALA A 137 -10.54 -0.35 7.25
CA ALA A 137 -10.75 0.41 6.03
C ALA A 137 -10.35 -0.38 4.76
N GLY A 138 -9.27 -1.16 4.83
CA GLY A 138 -8.82 -1.99 3.70
C GLY A 138 -9.77 -3.14 3.36
N MET A 139 -10.61 -3.56 4.30
CA MET A 139 -11.64 -4.59 4.07
C MET A 139 -12.87 -4.03 3.33
N VAL A 140 -13.10 -2.71 3.35
CA VAL A 140 -14.31 -2.08 2.83
C VAL A 140 -14.50 -2.29 1.32
N PRO A 141 -13.52 -2.02 0.42
CA PRO A 141 -13.74 -2.13 -1.01
C PRO A 141 -14.23 -3.52 -1.46
N PRO A 142 -13.56 -4.64 -1.11
CA PRO A 142 -14.03 -5.96 -1.53
C PRO A 142 -15.37 -6.35 -0.87
N LEU A 143 -15.61 -5.99 0.39
CA LEU A 143 -16.90 -6.25 1.03
C LEU A 143 -18.03 -5.42 0.41
N ALA A 144 -17.78 -4.17 0.04
CA ALA A 144 -18.74 -3.33 -0.68
C ALA A 144 -19.09 -3.92 -2.06
N VAL A 145 -18.11 -4.42 -2.79
CA VAL A 145 -18.33 -5.13 -4.07
C VAL A 145 -19.18 -6.38 -3.84
N PHE A 146 -18.84 -7.20 -2.85
CA PHE A 146 -19.64 -8.38 -2.50
C PHE A 146 -21.10 -8.00 -2.26
N VAL A 147 -21.37 -7.03 -1.40
CA VAL A 147 -22.73 -6.58 -1.09
C VAL A 147 -23.42 -6.00 -2.33
N ALA A 148 -22.72 -5.19 -3.13
CA ALA A 148 -23.28 -4.58 -4.34
C ALA A 148 -23.69 -5.64 -5.37
N THR A 149 -22.88 -6.66 -5.60
CA THR A 149 -23.20 -7.76 -6.55
C THR A 149 -24.36 -8.64 -6.07
N LEU A 150 -24.61 -8.71 -4.77
CA LEU A 150 -25.79 -9.40 -4.22
C LEU A 150 -27.08 -8.58 -4.36
N LEU A 151 -27.02 -7.28 -4.04
CA LEU A 151 -28.20 -6.41 -3.99
C LEU A 151 -28.62 -5.90 -5.37
N PHE A 152 -27.67 -5.62 -6.24
CA PHE A 152 -27.91 -4.96 -7.54
C PHE A 152 -27.57 -5.88 -8.71
N LYS A 153 -28.14 -7.08 -8.71
CA LYS A 153 -27.85 -8.14 -9.70
C LYS A 153 -27.97 -7.69 -11.16
N ASP A 154 -28.88 -6.77 -11.44
CA ASP A 154 -29.15 -6.25 -12.80
C ASP A 154 -28.06 -5.29 -13.30
N LYS A 155 -27.15 -4.86 -12.44
CA LYS A 155 -26.06 -3.93 -12.75
C LYS A 155 -24.75 -4.64 -13.07
N PHE A 156 -24.66 -5.93 -12.81
CA PHE A 156 -23.45 -6.72 -12.94
C PHE A 156 -23.69 -7.92 -13.89
N THR A 157 -22.71 -8.24 -14.69
CA THR A 157 -22.70 -9.45 -15.50
C THR A 157 -22.64 -10.69 -14.60
N GLU A 158 -22.92 -11.86 -15.18
CA GLU A 158 -22.84 -13.13 -14.43
C GLU A 158 -21.42 -13.41 -13.95
N GLU A 159 -20.41 -13.09 -14.77
CA GLU A 159 -19.01 -13.23 -14.43
C GLU A 159 -18.60 -12.30 -13.25
N GLU A 160 -19.03 -11.04 -13.29
CA GLU A 160 -18.79 -10.09 -12.19
C GLU A 160 -19.47 -10.52 -10.89
N ARG A 161 -20.69 -11.06 -10.96
CA ARG A 161 -21.38 -11.57 -9.77
C ARG A 161 -20.66 -12.75 -9.15
N ASN A 162 -20.16 -13.68 -9.97
CA ASN A 162 -19.39 -14.82 -9.50
C ASN A 162 -18.05 -14.37 -8.88
N SER A 163 -17.37 -13.42 -9.50
CA SER A 163 -16.19 -12.78 -8.95
C SER A 163 -16.51 -12.01 -7.66
N GLY A 164 -17.65 -11.32 -7.61
CA GLY A 164 -18.14 -10.61 -6.44
C GLY A 164 -18.31 -11.50 -5.20
N LEU A 165 -18.76 -12.75 -5.40
CA LEU A 165 -18.90 -13.71 -4.28
C LEU A 165 -17.58 -14.05 -3.62
N THR A 166 -16.47 -14.10 -4.35
CA THR A 166 -15.14 -14.37 -3.76
C THR A 166 -14.65 -13.21 -2.90
N ASN A 167 -15.17 -12.01 -3.14
CA ASN A 167 -14.76 -10.79 -2.42
C ASN A 167 -15.16 -10.78 -0.94
N ILE A 168 -16.12 -11.64 -0.50
CA ILE A 168 -16.37 -11.80 0.94
C ILE A 168 -15.13 -12.38 1.65
N VAL A 169 -14.55 -13.44 1.06
CA VAL A 169 -13.35 -14.08 1.63
C VAL A 169 -12.15 -13.13 1.55
N MET A 170 -11.98 -12.48 0.41
CA MET A 170 -10.89 -11.51 0.22
C MET A 170 -11.01 -10.34 1.20
N GLY A 171 -12.19 -9.76 1.35
CA GLY A 171 -12.45 -8.67 2.29
C GLY A 171 -12.18 -9.06 3.74
N LEU A 172 -12.69 -10.21 4.19
CA LEU A 172 -12.45 -10.72 5.55
C LEU A 172 -10.97 -11.09 5.78
N SER A 173 -10.23 -11.40 4.71
CA SER A 173 -8.79 -11.69 4.75
C SER A 173 -7.92 -10.44 4.55
N PHE A 174 -8.50 -9.23 4.55
CA PHE A 174 -7.77 -7.97 4.31
C PHE A 174 -7.10 -7.90 2.93
N ILE A 175 -7.70 -8.49 1.90
CA ILE A 175 -7.20 -8.47 0.52
C ILE A 175 -7.98 -7.43 -0.27
N THR A 176 -7.55 -6.18 -0.22
CA THR A 176 -8.21 -5.03 -0.87
C THR A 176 -8.21 -5.16 -2.41
N GLU A 177 -7.23 -5.87 -2.95
CA GLU A 177 -7.02 -6.11 -4.37
C GLU A 177 -8.20 -6.81 -5.05
N GLY A 178 -9.06 -7.50 -4.32
CA GLY A 178 -10.29 -8.12 -4.85
C GLY A 178 -11.26 -7.13 -5.49
N ALA A 179 -11.19 -5.85 -5.11
CA ALA A 179 -12.01 -4.80 -5.70
C ALA A 179 -11.43 -4.20 -7.00
N ILE A 180 -10.18 -4.51 -7.37
CA ILE A 180 -9.50 -3.91 -8.54
C ILE A 180 -10.29 -4.09 -9.84
N PRO A 181 -10.81 -5.28 -10.21
CA PRO A 181 -11.56 -5.45 -11.44
C PRO A 181 -12.78 -4.50 -11.54
N PHE A 182 -13.47 -4.29 -10.44
CA PHE A 182 -14.64 -3.42 -10.36
C PHE A 182 -14.26 -1.94 -10.38
N GLY A 183 -13.16 -1.58 -9.70
CA GLY A 183 -12.57 -0.25 -9.78
C GLY A 183 -12.07 0.10 -11.19
N ALA A 184 -11.56 -0.87 -11.94
CA ALA A 184 -11.11 -0.69 -13.32
C ALA A 184 -12.27 -0.62 -14.32
N ALA A 185 -13.38 -1.30 -14.06
CA ALA A 185 -14.56 -1.28 -14.94
C ALA A 185 -15.28 0.09 -14.92
N ASP A 186 -15.41 0.74 -13.75
CA ASP A 186 -15.98 2.08 -13.61
C ASP A 186 -15.20 2.90 -12.58
N PRO A 187 -14.01 3.40 -12.93
CA PRO A 187 -13.14 4.10 -11.98
C PRO A 187 -13.75 5.39 -11.44
N ALA A 188 -14.56 6.08 -12.24
CA ALA A 188 -15.15 7.35 -11.87
C ALA A 188 -16.20 7.23 -10.75
N ARG A 189 -16.85 6.09 -10.61
CA ARG A 189 -17.86 5.83 -9.58
C ARG A 189 -17.35 4.93 -8.48
N ALA A 190 -16.66 3.84 -8.83
CA ALA A 190 -16.22 2.84 -7.87
C ALA A 190 -15.12 3.39 -6.92
N ILE A 191 -14.06 4.01 -7.47
CA ILE A 191 -12.95 4.49 -6.65
C ILE A 191 -13.38 5.55 -5.63
N PRO A 192 -14.12 6.63 -5.99
CA PRO A 192 -14.61 7.58 -5.00
C PRO A 192 -15.51 6.94 -3.94
N SER A 193 -16.37 6.00 -4.33
CA SER A 193 -17.24 5.28 -3.39
C SER A 193 -16.43 4.45 -2.39
N PHE A 194 -15.40 3.75 -2.85
CA PHE A 194 -14.48 3.01 -1.99
C PHE A 194 -13.72 3.92 -1.04
N ILE A 195 -13.20 5.06 -1.55
CA ILE A 195 -12.48 6.05 -0.73
C ILE A 195 -13.37 6.58 0.38
N VAL A 196 -14.60 7.00 0.06
CA VAL A 196 -15.54 7.53 1.05
C VAL A 196 -15.89 6.47 2.09
N GLY A 197 -16.23 5.24 1.68
CA GLY A 197 -16.54 4.15 2.59
C GLY A 197 -15.37 3.80 3.51
N SER A 198 -14.17 3.67 2.95
CA SER A 198 -12.97 3.35 3.71
C SER A 198 -12.54 4.49 4.65
N ALA A 199 -12.64 5.75 4.21
CA ALA A 199 -12.34 6.92 5.03
C ALA A 199 -13.29 7.02 6.22
N LEU A 200 -14.59 6.86 6.00
CA LEU A 200 -15.59 6.84 7.08
C LEU A 200 -15.34 5.69 8.07
N THR A 201 -15.02 4.51 7.58
CA THR A 201 -14.69 3.36 8.43
C THR A 201 -13.45 3.65 9.27
N GLY A 202 -12.39 4.18 8.70
CA GLY A 202 -11.19 4.58 9.44
C GLY A 202 -11.48 5.65 10.51
N ALA A 203 -12.29 6.65 10.18
CA ALA A 203 -12.75 7.68 11.13
C ALA A 203 -13.56 7.10 12.29
N LEU A 204 -14.50 6.19 12.01
CA LEU A 204 -15.32 5.53 13.03
C LEU A 204 -14.50 4.64 13.95
N VAL A 205 -13.51 3.92 13.42
CA VAL A 205 -12.58 3.14 14.24
C VAL A 205 -11.76 4.07 15.13
N GLY A 206 -11.23 5.18 14.60
CA GLY A 206 -10.53 6.19 15.39
C GLY A 206 -11.40 6.73 16.52
N LEU A 207 -12.65 7.07 16.23
CA LEU A 207 -13.62 7.57 17.23
C LEU A 207 -13.97 6.51 18.29
N SER A 208 -14.27 5.28 17.88
CA SER A 208 -14.65 4.18 18.76
C SER A 208 -13.54 3.83 19.75
N LEU A 209 -12.29 3.73 19.29
CA LEU A 209 -11.17 3.37 20.13
C LEU A 209 -10.73 4.47 21.09
N ILE A 210 -10.97 5.75 20.77
CA ILE A 210 -10.82 6.85 21.73
C ILE A 210 -11.77 6.64 22.92
N HIS A 211 -13.04 6.36 22.66
CA HIS A 211 -14.03 6.14 23.71
C HIS A 211 -13.75 4.92 24.61
N ILE A 212 -13.12 3.88 24.04
CA ILE A 212 -12.75 2.67 24.80
C ILE A 212 -11.51 2.91 25.69
N SER A 213 -10.59 3.78 25.27
CA SER A 213 -9.37 4.09 26.02
C SER A 213 -9.54 5.21 27.07
N GLU A 214 -10.58 6.03 26.97
CA GLU A 214 -10.85 7.14 27.91
C GLU A 214 -11.56 6.76 29.23
N PRO A 215 -12.33 5.67 29.38
CA PRO A 215 -13.04 5.39 30.63
C PRO A 215 -12.14 5.24 31.86
N THR A 216 -10.86 4.90 31.64
CA THR A 216 -9.89 4.79 32.75
C THR A 216 -9.41 6.13 33.28
N ARG A 217 -9.49 7.23 32.52
CA ARG A 217 -9.12 8.57 32.99
C ARG A 217 -10.19 9.26 33.84
N GLN A 218 -11.47 8.93 33.63
CA GLN A 218 -12.57 9.47 34.44
C GLN A 218 -12.75 8.76 35.78
N ALA A 219 -12.18 7.58 35.96
CA ALA A 219 -12.24 6.84 37.22
C ALA A 219 -11.14 7.21 38.24
N GLU A 220 -10.18 8.08 37.85
CA GLU A 220 -9.08 8.53 38.70
C GLU A 220 -9.25 9.96 39.23
N ILE A 221 -10.43 10.59 39.05
CA ILE A 221 -10.84 11.86 39.68
C ILE A 221 -11.95 11.59 40.69
#